data_ff779656bc77b556ec372b7064e2dc06
#
_entry.id   ff779656bc77b556ec372b7064e2dc06
#
_cell.length_a   1.000
_cell.length_b   1.000
_cell.length_c   1.000
_cell.angle_alpha   90.00
_cell.angle_beta   90.00
_cell.angle_gamma   90.00
#
_symmetry.space_group_name_H-M   'P 1'
#
loop_
_entity.id
_entity.type
_entity.pdbx_description
1 polymer ?
#
loop_
_entity_poly.entity_id
_entity_poly.type
_entity_poly.pdbx_seq_one_letter_code
_entity_poly.pdbx_strand_id
1 'polypeptide(L)'
;ELRNGEEKVEEKYSLIESIKMLVHNKYYIVILVVDILRQTYSAIINCGIYYMTYVLGKAELLGTFSGAINLALIVGLAFLPMLVAKYKGYYKLNFSGYLIAAAGRGIVIIAGYMGNVPLMLAGTAIGAIGMAPWQGNLNALVAECSEHTFLQYGKRIDGTMYSCTSMGLKVGSGLGTAIVGWLLNFGGFNGQLKVQSQS
;
A
#
# COMPACT_ATOMS: atom_id res chain seq x y z
N GLU A 1 14.45 -41.40 -6.43
CA GLU A 1 14.68 -41.84 -5.03
C GLU A 1 14.08 -40.80 -4.11
N LEU A 2 12.86 -41.09 -3.63
CA LEU A 2 12.13 -40.30 -2.65
C LEU A 2 12.82 -40.49 -1.30
N ARG A 3 13.43 -39.46 -0.81
CA ARG A 3 14.06 -39.39 0.51
C ARG A 3 12.97 -39.47 1.57
N ASN A 4 13.07 -40.55 2.36
CA ASN A 4 12.22 -40.91 3.49
C ASN A 4 11.79 -39.74 4.37
N GLY A 5 10.52 -39.79 4.76
CA GLY A 5 9.84 -38.85 5.62
C GLY A 5 10.55 -38.60 6.96
N GLU A 6 11.13 -37.44 7.04
CA GLU A 6 11.15 -36.73 8.30
C GLU A 6 9.82 -35.97 8.36
N GLU A 7 8.87 -36.52 9.08
CA GLU A 7 7.74 -35.78 9.59
C GLU A 7 8.32 -34.57 10.32
N LYS A 8 8.24 -33.41 9.66
CA LYS A 8 8.45 -32.14 10.35
C LYS A 8 7.38 -32.08 11.42
N VAL A 9 7.77 -32.38 12.66
CA VAL A 9 6.98 -32.08 13.84
C VAL A 9 6.70 -30.58 13.75
N GLU A 10 5.51 -30.20 13.26
CA GLU A 10 4.97 -28.85 13.41
C GLU A 10 4.84 -28.65 14.91
N GLU A 11 5.86 -28.09 15.54
CA GLU A 11 5.76 -27.65 16.91
C GLU A 11 4.61 -26.64 16.97
N LYS A 12 3.48 -27.05 17.52
CA LYS A 12 2.29 -26.23 17.74
C LYS A 12 2.63 -25.14 18.75
N TYR A 13 3.14 -24.03 18.28
CA TYR A 13 3.34 -22.85 19.11
C TYR A 13 1.98 -22.26 19.47
N SER A 14 1.85 -21.78 20.72
CA SER A 14 0.70 -20.97 21.11
C SER A 14 0.68 -19.70 20.26
N LEU A 15 -0.51 -19.32 19.77
CA LEU A 15 -0.70 -18.05 19.04
C LEU A 15 -0.15 -16.85 19.84
N ILE A 16 -0.29 -16.89 21.16
CA ILE A 16 0.21 -15.84 22.06
C ILE A 16 1.74 -15.76 22.00
N GLU A 17 2.42 -16.90 21.98
CA GLU A 17 3.89 -16.94 21.87
C GLU A 17 4.37 -16.41 20.52
N SER A 18 3.70 -16.77 19.43
CA SER A 18 3.99 -16.27 18.09
C SER A 18 3.80 -14.75 18.00
N ILE A 19 2.71 -14.22 18.56
CA ILE A 19 2.46 -12.78 18.63
C ILE A 19 3.52 -12.07 19.48
N LYS A 20 3.94 -12.66 20.59
CA LYS A 20 5.00 -12.08 21.43
C LYS A 20 6.33 -11.97 20.68
N MET A 21 6.74 -13.00 19.95
CA MET A 21 7.93 -12.99 19.12
C MET A 21 7.84 -11.93 18.00
N LEU A 22 6.67 -11.83 17.36
CA LEU A 22 6.37 -10.87 16.31
C LEU A 22 6.51 -9.43 16.82
N VAL A 23 5.94 -9.10 17.98
CA VAL A 23 6.00 -7.75 18.58
C VAL A 23 7.44 -7.40 18.99
N HIS A 24 8.27 -8.36 19.36
CA HIS A 24 9.68 -8.13 19.66
C HIS A 24 10.56 -7.92 18.42
N ASN A 25 10.08 -8.30 17.23
CA ASN A 25 10.79 -8.03 15.98
C ASN A 25 10.53 -6.58 15.53
N LYS A 26 11.42 -5.67 15.92
CA LYS A 26 11.33 -4.24 15.59
C LYS A 26 11.24 -3.97 14.09
N TYR A 27 11.90 -4.78 13.26
CA TYR A 27 11.89 -4.61 11.81
C TYR A 27 10.51 -4.94 11.24
N TYR A 28 9.90 -6.01 11.72
CA TYR A 28 8.55 -6.39 11.32
C TYR A 28 7.52 -5.32 11.74
N ILE A 29 7.62 -4.80 12.96
CA ILE A 29 6.70 -3.74 13.44
C ILE A 29 6.79 -2.50 12.57
N VAL A 30 8.00 -2.08 12.16
CA VAL A 30 8.16 -0.94 11.24
C VAL A 30 7.48 -1.22 9.90
N ILE A 31 7.68 -2.41 9.32
CA ILE A 31 7.05 -2.79 8.06
C ILE A 31 5.53 -2.79 8.19
N LEU A 32 4.99 -3.36 9.26
CA LEU A 32 3.55 -3.42 9.52
C LEU A 32 2.94 -2.02 9.64
N VAL A 33 3.58 -1.12 10.41
CA VAL A 33 3.11 0.27 10.57
C VAL A 33 3.14 1.01 9.23
N VAL A 34 4.24 0.90 8.48
CA VAL A 34 4.36 1.52 7.14
C VAL A 34 3.28 0.99 6.20
N ASP A 35 2.99 -0.31 6.24
CA ASP A 35 1.97 -0.90 5.38
C ASP A 35 0.55 -0.47 5.76
N ILE A 36 0.23 -0.37 7.07
CA ILE A 36 -1.03 0.19 7.56
C ILE A 36 -1.20 1.65 7.07
N LEU A 37 -0.17 2.49 7.24
CA LEU A 37 -0.22 3.89 6.80
C LEU A 37 -0.38 3.99 5.27
N ARG A 38 0.32 3.16 4.51
CA ARG A 38 0.20 3.08 3.06
C ARG A 38 -1.22 2.69 2.64
N GLN A 39 -1.81 1.71 3.32
CA GLN A 39 -3.16 1.25 3.00
C GLN A 39 -4.21 2.29 3.39
N THR A 40 -4.02 2.97 4.53
CA THR A 40 -4.83 4.13 4.92
C THR A 40 -4.79 5.21 3.84
N TYR A 41 -3.60 5.58 3.38
CA TYR A 41 -3.42 6.53 2.30
C TYR A 41 -4.07 6.06 0.98
N SER A 42 -3.93 4.79 0.62
CA SER A 42 -4.56 4.22 -0.58
C SER A 42 -6.09 4.32 -0.53
N ALA A 43 -6.69 4.07 0.63
CA ALA A 43 -8.12 4.21 0.83
C ALA A 43 -8.58 5.68 0.74
N ILE A 44 -7.77 6.63 1.24
CA ILE A 44 -8.06 8.07 1.11
C ILE A 44 -8.06 8.50 -0.36
N ILE A 45 -7.15 7.98 -1.19
CA ILE A 45 -7.10 8.31 -2.64
C ILE A 45 -8.38 7.88 -3.36
N ASN A 46 -9.06 6.84 -2.91
CA ASN A 46 -10.34 6.43 -3.49
C ASN A 46 -11.41 7.52 -3.37
N CYS A 47 -11.20 8.54 -2.53
CA CYS A 47 -11.99 9.78 -2.49
C CYS A 47 -12.01 10.52 -3.85
N GLY A 48 -11.07 10.26 -4.73
CA GLY A 48 -11.01 10.84 -6.07
C GLY A 48 -12.32 10.66 -6.88
N ILE A 49 -13.11 9.63 -6.58
CA ILE A 49 -14.43 9.45 -7.21
C ILE A 49 -15.35 10.62 -6.95
N TYR A 50 -15.34 11.18 -5.74
CA TYR A 50 -16.18 12.34 -5.38
C TYR A 50 -15.76 13.58 -6.17
N TYR A 51 -14.45 13.82 -6.31
CA TYR A 51 -13.92 14.89 -7.13
C TYR A 51 -14.31 14.74 -8.61
N MET A 52 -14.18 13.54 -9.17
CA MET A 52 -14.54 13.27 -10.56
C MET A 52 -16.05 13.44 -10.80
N THR A 53 -16.86 12.98 -9.85
CA THR A 53 -18.34 13.01 -9.98
C THR A 53 -18.90 14.40 -9.75
N TYR A 54 -18.50 15.08 -8.67
CA TYR A 54 -19.15 16.31 -8.22
C TYR A 54 -18.44 17.59 -8.64
N VAL A 55 -17.13 17.54 -8.90
CA VAL A 55 -16.35 18.71 -9.35
C VAL A 55 -16.17 18.69 -10.85
N LEU A 56 -15.73 17.57 -11.42
CA LEU A 56 -15.52 17.44 -12.87
C LEU A 56 -16.78 17.05 -13.64
N GLY A 57 -17.82 16.55 -12.97
CA GLY A 57 -19.07 16.09 -13.60
C GLY A 57 -18.90 14.86 -14.51
N LYS A 58 -17.80 14.09 -14.35
CA LYS A 58 -17.42 12.99 -15.25
C LYS A 58 -17.01 11.76 -14.45
N ALA A 59 -17.99 11.04 -13.87
CA ALA A 59 -17.74 9.82 -13.09
C ALA A 59 -17.01 8.73 -13.89
N GLU A 60 -17.17 8.70 -15.20
CA GLU A 60 -16.51 7.77 -16.13
C GLU A 60 -14.97 7.86 -16.13
N LEU A 61 -14.42 9.02 -15.73
CA LEU A 61 -12.98 9.20 -15.56
C LEU A 61 -12.38 8.26 -14.52
N LEU A 62 -13.17 7.73 -13.58
CA LEU A 62 -12.70 6.76 -12.60
C LEU A 62 -12.08 5.53 -13.27
N GLY A 63 -12.73 5.01 -14.33
CA GLY A 63 -12.20 3.90 -15.12
C GLY A 63 -10.85 4.23 -15.77
N THR A 64 -10.74 5.42 -16.35
CA THR A 64 -9.50 5.90 -17.00
C THR A 64 -8.37 6.03 -15.99
N PHE A 65 -8.63 6.63 -14.81
CA PHE A 65 -7.63 6.77 -13.74
C PHE A 65 -7.22 5.41 -13.16
N SER A 66 -8.18 4.52 -12.92
CA SER A 66 -7.89 3.16 -12.45
C SER A 66 -7.07 2.38 -13.46
N GLY A 67 -7.37 2.50 -14.75
CA GLY A 67 -6.59 1.92 -15.83
C GLY A 67 -5.15 2.46 -15.87
N ALA A 68 -4.98 3.77 -15.76
CA ALA A 68 -3.66 4.40 -15.71
C ALA A 68 -2.83 3.93 -14.50
N ILE A 69 -3.44 3.82 -13.31
CA ILE A 69 -2.78 3.31 -12.11
C ILE A 69 -2.31 1.86 -12.33
N ASN A 70 -3.20 0.99 -12.81
CA ASN A 70 -2.87 -0.43 -12.98
C ASN A 70 -1.79 -0.63 -14.03
N LEU A 71 -1.86 0.04 -15.18
CA LEU A 71 -0.83 -0.03 -16.22
C LEU A 71 0.53 0.47 -15.69
N ALA A 72 0.54 1.60 -14.99
CA ALA A 72 1.74 2.16 -14.39
C ALA A 72 2.36 1.22 -13.34
N LEU A 73 1.54 0.57 -12.51
CA LEU A 73 1.98 -0.44 -11.55
C LEU A 73 2.58 -1.67 -12.24
N ILE A 74 1.93 -2.18 -13.29
CA ILE A 74 2.45 -3.33 -14.06
C ILE A 74 3.84 -3.00 -14.62
N VAL A 75 3.99 -1.82 -15.23
CA VAL A 75 5.29 -1.37 -15.73
C VAL A 75 6.31 -1.26 -14.59
N GLY A 76 5.96 -0.63 -13.48
CA GLY A 76 6.85 -0.50 -12.32
C GLY A 76 7.27 -1.85 -11.74
N LEU A 77 6.35 -2.82 -11.65
CA LEU A 77 6.63 -4.17 -11.16
C LEU A 77 7.47 -4.98 -12.15
N ALA A 78 7.29 -4.80 -13.45
CA ALA A 78 8.11 -5.50 -14.47
C ALA A 78 9.59 -5.11 -14.37
N PHE A 79 9.89 -3.85 -14.05
CA PHE A 79 11.28 -3.39 -13.87
C PHE A 79 11.84 -3.66 -12.47
N LEU A 80 11.01 -4.08 -11.51
CA LEU A 80 11.40 -4.25 -10.13
C LEU A 80 12.59 -5.22 -9.92
N PRO A 81 12.66 -6.41 -10.53
CA PRO A 81 13.79 -7.32 -10.32
C PRO A 81 15.12 -6.69 -10.75
N MET A 82 15.14 -5.97 -11.86
CA MET A 82 16.31 -5.26 -12.36
C MET A 82 16.75 -4.14 -11.40
N LEU A 83 15.79 -3.41 -10.85
CA LEU A 83 16.05 -2.34 -9.90
C LEU A 83 16.58 -2.90 -8.56
N VAL A 84 16.00 -3.99 -8.05
CA VAL A 84 16.48 -4.65 -6.82
C VAL A 84 17.92 -5.14 -7.00
N ALA A 85 18.25 -5.77 -8.13
CA ALA A 85 19.61 -6.22 -8.44
C ALA A 85 20.61 -5.04 -8.51
N LYS A 86 20.19 -3.91 -9.09
CA LYS A 86 21.03 -2.72 -9.22
C LYS A 86 21.30 -2.02 -7.87
N TYR A 87 20.27 -1.86 -7.05
CA TYR A 87 20.38 -1.14 -5.77
C TYR A 87 20.90 -2.00 -4.62
N LYS A 88 21.02 -3.33 -4.80
CA LYS A 88 21.49 -4.30 -3.81
C LYS A 88 20.81 -4.17 -2.43
N GLY A 89 19.51 -3.89 -2.44
CA GLY A 89 18.72 -3.78 -1.21
C GLY A 89 17.42 -3.00 -1.40
N TYR A 90 16.45 -3.25 -0.52
CA TYR A 90 15.10 -2.71 -0.63
C TYR A 90 14.96 -1.27 -0.11
N TYR A 91 15.82 -0.86 0.86
CA TYR A 91 15.68 0.45 1.51
C TYR A 91 15.78 1.63 0.53
N LYS A 92 16.90 1.72 -0.20
CA LYS A 92 17.12 2.81 -1.16
C LYS A 92 16.07 2.83 -2.25
N LEU A 93 15.67 1.64 -2.71
CA LEU A 93 14.68 1.49 -3.76
C LEU A 93 13.29 1.95 -3.29
N ASN A 94 12.85 1.52 -2.12
CA ASN A 94 11.58 1.94 -1.55
C ASN A 94 11.57 3.44 -1.22
N PHE A 95 12.66 3.98 -0.67
CA PHE A 95 12.78 5.40 -0.37
C PHE A 95 12.69 6.27 -1.63
N SER A 96 13.45 5.91 -2.69
CA SER A 96 13.34 6.63 -3.98
C SER A 96 11.95 6.49 -4.61
N GLY A 97 11.33 5.33 -4.48
CA GLY A 97 9.96 5.10 -4.91
C GLY A 97 8.97 6.02 -4.21
N TYR A 98 9.05 6.16 -2.90
CA TYR A 98 8.19 7.09 -2.15
C TYR A 98 8.39 8.56 -2.53
N LEU A 99 9.63 8.99 -2.82
CA LEU A 99 9.88 10.34 -3.32
C LEU A 99 9.24 10.58 -4.68
N ILE A 100 9.34 9.62 -5.60
CA ILE A 100 8.68 9.69 -6.91
C ILE A 100 7.15 9.70 -6.73
N ALA A 101 6.62 8.87 -5.83
CA ALA A 101 5.19 8.85 -5.54
C ALA A 101 4.71 10.19 -4.96
N ALA A 102 5.46 10.80 -4.05
CA ALA A 102 5.13 12.10 -3.47
C ALA A 102 5.15 13.21 -4.55
N ALA A 103 6.15 13.22 -5.42
CA ALA A 103 6.21 14.16 -6.54
C ALA A 103 5.01 13.99 -7.49
N GLY A 104 4.67 12.75 -7.86
CA GLY A 104 3.48 12.45 -8.66
C GLY A 104 2.20 12.97 -8.02
N ARG A 105 2.05 12.84 -6.69
CA ARG A 105 0.88 13.38 -5.97
C ARG A 105 0.87 14.90 -5.93
N GLY A 106 2.01 15.55 -5.79
CA GLY A 106 2.12 17.00 -5.92
C GLY A 106 1.59 17.50 -7.28
N ILE A 107 1.96 16.81 -8.36
CA ILE A 107 1.46 17.11 -9.71
C ILE A 107 -0.08 16.94 -9.77
N VAL A 108 -0.63 15.86 -9.19
CA VAL A 108 -2.09 15.64 -9.16
C VAL A 108 -2.81 16.76 -8.44
N ILE A 109 -2.30 17.24 -7.31
CA ILE A 109 -2.89 18.34 -6.55
C ILE A 109 -2.91 19.62 -7.39
N ILE A 110 -1.78 20.02 -7.97
CA ILE A 110 -1.67 21.21 -8.80
C ILE A 110 -2.62 21.12 -10.02
N ALA A 111 -2.60 19.97 -10.71
CA ALA A 111 -3.44 19.73 -11.86
C ALA A 111 -4.95 19.71 -11.50
N GLY A 112 -5.29 19.25 -10.28
CA GLY A 112 -6.66 19.29 -9.76
C GLY A 112 -7.18 20.72 -9.60
N TYR A 113 -6.37 21.62 -9.03
CA TYR A 113 -6.73 23.04 -8.95
C TYR A 113 -6.86 23.72 -10.33
N MET A 114 -6.07 23.25 -11.32
CA MET A 114 -6.13 23.76 -12.71
C MET A 114 -7.27 23.11 -13.53
N GLY A 115 -7.94 22.08 -13.04
CA GLY A 115 -8.90 21.27 -13.79
C GLY A 115 -8.30 20.51 -14.98
N ASN A 116 -6.98 20.32 -15.00
CA ASN A 116 -6.26 19.70 -16.10
C ASN A 116 -6.19 18.18 -15.96
N VAL A 117 -7.17 17.47 -16.52
CA VAL A 117 -7.30 16.02 -16.44
C VAL A 117 -6.10 15.25 -17.01
N PRO A 118 -5.53 15.59 -18.20
CA PRO A 118 -4.33 14.93 -18.71
C PRO A 118 -3.14 15.00 -17.75
N LEU A 119 -2.91 16.16 -17.14
CA LEU A 119 -1.83 16.35 -16.18
C LEU A 119 -2.09 15.57 -14.88
N MET A 120 -3.35 15.47 -14.42
CA MET A 120 -3.75 14.62 -13.31
C MET A 120 -3.45 13.14 -13.60
N LEU A 121 -3.75 12.66 -14.80
CA LEU A 121 -3.46 11.29 -15.24
C LEU A 121 -1.95 11.03 -15.23
N ALA A 122 -1.14 11.93 -15.77
CA ALA A 122 0.31 11.80 -15.76
C ALA A 122 0.87 11.73 -14.34
N GLY A 123 0.45 12.64 -13.45
CA GLY A 123 0.85 12.64 -12.05
C GLY A 123 0.42 11.36 -11.32
N THR A 124 -0.76 10.84 -11.63
CA THR A 124 -1.27 9.59 -11.05
C THR A 124 -0.43 8.39 -11.51
N ALA A 125 -0.06 8.31 -12.78
CA ALA A 125 0.81 7.26 -13.31
C ALA A 125 2.22 7.31 -12.69
N ILE A 126 2.82 8.51 -12.58
CA ILE A 126 4.12 8.70 -11.90
C ILE A 126 4.02 8.23 -10.44
N GLY A 127 2.97 8.62 -9.74
CA GLY A 127 2.73 8.20 -8.37
C GLY A 127 2.60 6.68 -8.22
N ALA A 128 1.93 6.02 -9.15
CA ALA A 128 1.76 4.57 -9.17
C ALA A 128 3.09 3.83 -9.42
N ILE A 129 3.91 4.28 -10.37
CA ILE A 129 5.26 3.74 -10.60
C ILE A 129 6.10 3.86 -9.33
N GLY A 130 6.04 5.01 -8.65
CA GLY A 130 6.77 5.22 -7.41
C GLY A 130 6.36 4.28 -6.27
N MET A 131 5.12 3.80 -6.25
CA MET A 131 4.62 2.85 -5.24
C MET A 131 4.92 1.38 -5.57
N ALA A 132 5.28 1.06 -6.81
CA ALA A 132 5.52 -0.30 -7.26
C ALA A 132 6.63 -1.03 -6.46
N PRO A 133 7.77 -0.41 -6.08
CA PRO A 133 8.80 -1.08 -5.30
C PRO A 133 8.29 -1.61 -3.97
N TRP A 134 7.55 -0.82 -3.22
CA TRP A 134 6.99 -1.27 -1.95
C TRP A 134 6.01 -2.43 -2.13
N GLN A 135 5.10 -2.29 -3.08
CA GLN A 135 4.07 -3.31 -3.33
C GLN A 135 4.66 -4.65 -3.77
N GLY A 136 5.72 -4.63 -4.59
CA GLY A 136 6.39 -5.84 -5.03
C GLY A 136 7.33 -6.46 -3.98
N ASN A 137 7.91 -5.63 -3.11
CA ASN A 137 8.89 -6.08 -2.11
C ASN A 137 8.26 -6.44 -0.75
N LEU A 138 7.00 -6.11 -0.48
CA LEU A 138 6.37 -6.31 0.83
C LEU A 138 6.51 -7.75 1.34
N ASN A 139 6.16 -8.72 0.50
CA ASN A 139 6.24 -10.13 0.88
C ASN A 139 7.68 -10.59 1.12
N ALA A 140 8.64 -10.08 0.35
CA ALA A 140 10.06 -10.37 0.57
C ALA A 140 10.56 -9.78 1.89
N LEU A 141 10.16 -8.56 2.23
CA LEU A 141 10.49 -7.92 3.50
C LEU A 141 9.91 -8.68 4.70
N VAL A 142 8.66 -9.17 4.60
CA VAL A 142 8.05 -10.00 5.64
C VAL A 142 8.79 -11.33 5.78
N ALA A 143 9.21 -11.95 4.67
CA ALA A 143 9.99 -13.18 4.69
C ALA A 143 11.37 -12.97 5.36
N GLU A 144 12.07 -11.87 5.06
CA GLU A 144 13.34 -11.51 5.73
C GLU A 144 13.14 -11.29 7.23
N CYS A 145 12.04 -10.66 7.65
CA CYS A 145 11.71 -10.52 9.07
C CYS A 145 11.43 -11.85 9.74
N SER A 146 10.79 -12.78 9.03
CA SER A 146 10.54 -14.12 9.55
C SER A 146 11.86 -14.90 9.71
N GLU A 147 12.74 -14.84 8.74
CA GLU A 147 14.07 -15.46 8.84
C GLU A 147 14.88 -14.87 10.00
N HIS A 148 14.84 -13.54 10.19
CA HIS A 148 15.46 -12.90 11.35
C HIS A 148 14.90 -13.44 12.68
N THR A 149 13.58 -13.62 12.78
CA THR A 149 12.95 -14.19 13.98
C THR A 149 13.35 -15.66 14.19
N PHE A 150 13.44 -16.43 13.10
CA PHE A 150 13.90 -17.80 13.15
C PHE A 150 15.35 -17.90 13.66
N LEU A 151 16.24 -17.06 13.18
CA LEU A 151 17.65 -17.02 13.66
C LEU A 151 17.75 -16.63 15.13
N GLN A 152 16.82 -15.80 15.62
CA GLN A 152 16.84 -15.32 17.01
C GLN A 152 16.20 -16.31 18.00
N TYR A 153 15.13 -16.97 17.62
CA TYR A 153 14.33 -17.79 18.52
C TYR A 153 14.29 -19.28 18.16
N GLY A 154 14.87 -19.68 17.02
CA GLY A 154 14.83 -21.06 16.51
C GLY A 154 13.43 -21.50 16.04
N LYS A 155 12.45 -20.58 15.95
CA LYS A 155 11.04 -20.86 15.69
C LYS A 155 10.54 -20.13 14.45
N ARG A 156 9.84 -20.84 13.56
CA ARG A 156 9.23 -20.26 12.37
C ARG A 156 7.80 -19.82 12.67
N ILE A 157 7.53 -18.52 12.47
CA ILE A 157 6.22 -17.90 12.68
C ILE A 157 5.69 -17.21 11.41
N ASP A 158 6.13 -17.69 10.23
CA ASP A 158 5.77 -17.13 8.92
C ASP A 158 4.26 -16.90 8.78
N GLY A 159 3.46 -17.93 9.08
CA GLY A 159 2.00 -17.84 8.98
C GLY A 159 1.40 -16.74 9.84
N THR A 160 1.90 -16.55 11.07
CA THR A 160 1.46 -15.47 11.96
C THR A 160 1.84 -14.10 11.41
N MET A 161 3.06 -13.93 10.88
CA MET A 161 3.50 -12.67 10.28
C MET A 161 2.66 -12.28 9.06
N TYR A 162 2.46 -13.20 8.12
CA TYR A 162 1.62 -12.92 6.93
C TYR A 162 0.15 -12.65 7.31
N SER A 163 -0.38 -13.37 8.32
CA SER A 163 -1.75 -13.14 8.81
C SER A 163 -1.88 -11.74 9.43
N CYS A 164 -0.93 -11.33 10.27
CA CYS A 164 -0.92 -10.00 10.87
C CYS A 164 -0.72 -8.91 9.82
N THR A 165 0.11 -9.12 8.79
CA THR A 165 0.25 -8.19 7.66
C THR A 165 -1.08 -8.05 6.92
N SER A 166 -1.76 -9.15 6.62
CA SER A 166 -3.08 -9.12 5.97
C SER A 166 -4.15 -8.44 6.83
N MET A 167 -4.08 -8.60 8.15
CA MET A 167 -4.94 -7.87 9.08
C MET A 167 -4.61 -6.38 9.06
N GLY A 168 -3.33 -6.02 9.04
CA GLY A 168 -2.86 -4.65 8.93
C GLY A 168 -3.40 -3.93 7.70
N LEU A 169 -3.43 -4.60 6.55
CA LEU A 169 -4.04 -4.09 5.31
C LEU A 169 -5.52 -3.73 5.51
N LYS A 170 -6.29 -4.59 6.18
CA LYS A 170 -7.72 -4.36 6.44
C LYS A 170 -7.93 -3.21 7.43
N VAL A 171 -7.13 -3.15 8.49
CA VAL A 171 -7.15 -2.05 9.47
C VAL A 171 -6.84 -0.73 8.79
N GLY A 172 -5.77 -0.67 7.97
CA GLY A 172 -5.41 0.52 7.21
C GLY A 172 -6.51 0.99 6.27
N SER A 173 -7.13 0.06 5.53
CA SER A 173 -8.25 0.37 4.64
C SER A 173 -9.45 0.92 5.41
N GLY A 174 -9.81 0.31 6.54
CA GLY A 174 -10.90 0.79 7.40
C GLY A 174 -10.63 2.19 7.96
N LEU A 175 -9.43 2.44 8.47
CA LEU A 175 -9.03 3.76 8.94
C LEU A 175 -9.09 4.82 7.84
N GLY A 176 -8.58 4.51 6.65
CA GLY A 176 -8.62 5.43 5.51
C GLY A 176 -10.06 5.76 5.09
N THR A 177 -10.95 4.78 5.04
CA THR A 177 -12.37 4.98 4.72
C THR A 177 -13.06 5.86 5.78
N ALA A 178 -12.76 5.63 7.08
CA ALA A 178 -13.29 6.46 8.15
C ALA A 178 -12.82 7.91 8.05
N ILE A 179 -11.51 8.12 7.78
CA ILE A 179 -10.93 9.46 7.57
C ILE A 179 -11.63 10.18 6.41
N VAL A 180 -11.86 9.47 5.29
CA VAL A 180 -12.60 10.04 4.15
C VAL A 180 -13.99 10.48 4.55
N GLY A 181 -14.73 9.63 5.28
CA GLY A 181 -16.07 9.99 5.77
C GLY A 181 -16.06 11.24 6.65
N TRP A 182 -15.09 11.35 7.55
CA TRP A 182 -14.94 12.54 8.40
C TRP A 182 -14.58 13.78 7.60
N LEU A 183 -13.62 13.69 6.67
CA LEU A 183 -13.23 14.81 5.83
C LEU A 183 -14.38 15.33 4.96
N LEU A 184 -15.16 14.42 4.36
CA LEU A 184 -16.35 14.78 3.59
C LEU A 184 -17.40 15.46 4.47
N ASN A 185 -17.65 14.96 5.67
CA ASN A 185 -18.58 15.56 6.61
C ASN A 185 -18.12 16.95 7.06
N PHE A 186 -16.85 17.13 7.41
CA PHE A 186 -16.28 18.45 7.76
C PHE A 186 -16.32 19.43 6.59
N GLY A 187 -16.15 18.94 5.35
CA GLY A 187 -16.29 19.74 4.12
C GLY A 187 -17.73 20.05 3.73
N GLY A 188 -18.72 19.68 4.55
CA GLY A 188 -20.14 19.95 4.27
C GLY A 188 -20.71 19.13 3.11
N PHE A 189 -20.05 18.03 2.71
CA PHE A 189 -20.53 17.17 1.63
C PHE A 189 -21.88 16.54 1.98
N ASN A 190 -22.88 16.74 1.12
CA ASN A 190 -24.19 16.12 1.23
C ASN A 190 -24.49 15.26 -0.01
N GLY A 191 -24.42 13.93 0.15
CA GLY A 191 -24.62 12.97 -0.93
C GLY A 191 -26.03 12.96 -1.55
N GLN A 192 -27.00 13.65 -0.94
CA GLN A 192 -28.36 13.78 -1.49
C GLN A 192 -28.49 14.94 -2.48
N LEU A 193 -27.53 15.86 -2.50
CA LEU A 193 -27.53 17.02 -3.39
C LEU A 193 -26.81 16.68 -4.70
N LYS A 194 -27.45 16.96 -5.84
CA LYS A 194 -26.83 16.80 -7.16
C LYS A 194 -25.72 17.82 -7.43
N VAL A 195 -25.78 18.99 -6.78
CA VAL A 195 -24.78 20.06 -6.86
C VAL A 195 -24.39 20.43 -5.45
N GLN A 196 -23.10 20.35 -5.15
CA GLN A 196 -22.55 20.74 -3.86
C GLN A 196 -22.39 22.26 -3.80
N SER A 197 -22.67 22.88 -2.65
CA SER A 197 -22.36 24.29 -2.45
C SER A 197 -20.84 24.48 -2.45
N GLN A 198 -20.35 25.45 -3.23
CA GLN A 198 -18.94 25.89 -3.12
C GLN A 198 -18.83 26.68 -1.81
N SER A 199 -18.32 26.05 -0.77
CA SER A 199 -17.92 26.71 0.47
C SER A 199 -16.41 26.82 0.54
#